data_64dce74cd44ce31ab64a9acd9a1e7de8
#
_entry.id   64dce74cd44ce31ab64a9acd9a1e7de8
#
_cell.length_a   1.000
_cell.length_b   1.000
_cell.length_c   1.000
_cell.angle_alpha   90.00
_cell.angle_beta   90.00
_cell.angle_gamma   90.00
#
_symmetry.space_group_name_H-M   'P 1'
#
loop_
_entity.id
_entity.type
_entity.pdbx_description
1 polymer ?
#
loop_
_entity_poly.entity_id
_entity_poly.type
_entity_poly.pdbx_seq_one_letter_code
_entity_poly.pdbx_strand_id
1 'polypeptide(L)'
;LMVDPKYGGAGMDTVSYVLAMEEISKVDASASVCMSVNNSLVCWGLETYGTEEQKQKYLVPLATGEVIGAFLLSEPEAGSDATSQRTTAEDKGDHYLLNGTKNWITNGNSATHYLVIAQTDVEKKHKGINAFIVEKAWPGVTVGGKENKMGIRGSDTHSIMFQDVKVPKENRIGEDGFGFTFAMKVLSGGRIGIASQALGIASGAYELALKYSKERKAFGTEIMNHQAIQFKLADMATEIEAARLLCLKAAWLKDQHLNYDMASAMAKLYASEIAQHVTTEAVQIHGGYGYVKEFHVERLM
;
A
#
# COMPACT_ATOMS: atom_id res chain seq x y z
N LEU A 1 -13.00 2.99 3.92
CA LEU A 1 -13.83 1.93 3.36
C LEU A 1 -14.14 0.85 4.41
N MET A 2 -13.12 0.22 5.04
CA MET A 2 -13.28 -0.89 5.97
C MET A 2 -13.62 -0.50 7.42
N VAL A 3 -13.31 0.73 7.83
CA VAL A 3 -13.50 1.21 9.21
C VAL A 3 -14.97 1.13 9.64
N ASP A 4 -15.20 0.74 10.88
CA ASP A 4 -16.53 0.64 11.50
C ASP A 4 -17.31 1.96 11.37
N PRO A 5 -18.61 1.91 11.03
CA PRO A 5 -19.46 3.10 10.94
C PRO A 5 -19.47 3.99 12.17
N LYS A 6 -19.25 3.46 13.37
CA LYS A 6 -19.15 4.24 14.60
C LYS A 6 -18.00 5.26 14.60
N TYR A 7 -16.99 5.04 13.74
CA TYR A 7 -15.87 5.97 13.53
C TYR A 7 -15.96 6.69 12.18
N GLY A 8 -17.13 6.68 11.52
CA GLY A 8 -17.36 7.37 10.24
C GLY A 8 -16.92 6.58 9.01
N GLY A 9 -16.56 5.30 9.14
CA GLY A 9 -16.25 4.42 8.04
C GLY A 9 -17.48 3.84 7.35
N ALA A 10 -17.27 3.07 6.29
CA ALA A 10 -18.36 2.37 5.57
C ALA A 10 -18.63 0.95 6.11
N GLY A 11 -17.80 0.43 7.01
CA GLY A 11 -17.96 -0.90 7.61
C GLY A 11 -17.91 -2.06 6.61
N MET A 12 -17.26 -1.86 5.47
CA MET A 12 -17.16 -2.90 4.45
C MET A 12 -16.06 -3.91 4.78
N ASP A 13 -16.23 -5.13 4.30
CA ASP A 13 -15.26 -6.22 4.50
C ASP A 13 -14.00 -6.09 3.64
N THR A 14 -13.03 -6.94 3.85
CA THR A 14 -11.78 -6.96 3.08
C THR A 14 -11.99 -7.44 1.65
N VAL A 15 -12.99 -8.31 1.39
CA VAL A 15 -13.36 -8.72 0.04
C VAL A 15 -13.84 -7.53 -0.78
N SER A 16 -14.74 -6.71 -0.24
CA SER A 16 -15.19 -5.46 -0.88
C SER A 16 -14.03 -4.48 -1.14
N TYR A 17 -13.07 -4.40 -0.20
CA TYR A 17 -11.87 -3.59 -0.38
C TYR A 17 -11.00 -4.10 -1.53
N VAL A 18 -10.80 -5.43 -1.66
CA VAL A 18 -10.06 -6.04 -2.78
C VAL A 18 -10.68 -5.69 -4.12
N LEU A 19 -11.99 -5.81 -4.23
CA LEU A 19 -12.73 -5.47 -5.46
C LEU A 19 -12.57 -3.99 -5.83
N ALA A 20 -12.70 -3.09 -4.86
CA ALA A 20 -12.50 -1.66 -5.08
C ALA A 20 -11.05 -1.34 -5.50
N MET A 21 -10.06 -1.98 -4.86
CA MET A 21 -8.65 -1.83 -5.21
C MET A 21 -8.36 -2.30 -6.64
N GLU A 22 -8.92 -3.43 -7.05
CA GLU A 22 -8.78 -3.94 -8.42
C GLU A 22 -9.33 -2.94 -9.44
N GLU A 23 -10.57 -2.48 -9.27
CA GLU A 23 -11.21 -1.58 -10.23
C GLU A 23 -10.50 -0.21 -10.34
N ILE A 24 -10.09 0.38 -9.22
CA ILE A 24 -9.34 1.64 -9.24
C ILE A 24 -7.97 1.45 -9.92
N SER A 25 -7.29 0.34 -9.63
CA SER A 25 -5.95 0.07 -10.14
C SER A 25 -5.91 -0.24 -11.63
N LYS A 26 -7.00 -0.69 -12.24
CA LYS A 26 -7.14 -0.81 -13.71
C LYS A 26 -6.90 0.52 -14.41
N VAL A 27 -7.27 1.62 -13.73
CA VAL A 27 -7.22 2.97 -14.29
C VAL A 27 -6.04 3.77 -13.74
N ASP A 28 -5.85 3.78 -12.41
CA ASP A 28 -4.80 4.57 -11.75
C ASP A 28 -4.29 3.89 -10.47
N ALA A 29 -3.14 3.24 -10.62
CA ALA A 29 -2.44 2.62 -9.49
C ALA A 29 -1.88 3.63 -8.48
N SER A 30 -1.71 4.89 -8.85
CA SER A 30 -1.29 5.95 -7.92
C SER A 30 -2.41 6.33 -6.96
N ALA A 31 -3.65 6.40 -7.45
CA ALA A 31 -4.83 6.62 -6.60
C ALA A 31 -5.05 5.44 -5.65
N SER A 32 -4.94 4.20 -6.17
CA SER A 32 -5.17 3.01 -5.36
C SER A 32 -4.12 2.82 -4.26
N VAL A 33 -2.84 3.16 -4.48
CA VAL A 33 -1.82 3.06 -3.42
C VAL A 33 -2.06 4.08 -2.30
N CYS A 34 -2.50 5.32 -2.63
CA CYS A 34 -2.88 6.30 -1.62
C CYS A 34 -4.03 5.77 -0.74
N MET A 35 -5.06 5.21 -1.38
CA MET A 35 -6.18 4.57 -0.69
C MET A 35 -5.72 3.39 0.16
N SER A 36 -4.83 2.54 -0.37
CA SER A 36 -4.32 1.36 0.33
C SER A 36 -3.57 1.74 1.60
N VAL A 37 -2.65 2.69 1.55
CA VAL A 37 -1.89 3.13 2.73
C VAL A 37 -2.83 3.67 3.81
N ASN A 38 -3.77 4.54 3.44
CA ASN A 38 -4.71 5.10 4.42
C ASN A 38 -5.61 4.02 5.04
N ASN A 39 -6.24 3.14 4.23
CA ASN A 39 -7.19 2.14 4.72
C ASN A 39 -6.52 0.95 5.41
N SER A 40 -5.55 0.30 4.75
CA SER A 40 -5.05 -1.00 5.20
C SER A 40 -3.88 -0.91 6.18
N LEU A 41 -3.17 0.22 6.20
CA LEU A 41 -2.06 0.42 7.12
C LEU A 41 -2.47 1.34 8.27
N VAL A 42 -2.91 2.57 7.96
CA VAL A 42 -3.15 3.59 8.99
C VAL A 42 -4.46 3.35 9.72
N CYS A 43 -5.59 3.36 9.00
CA CYS A 43 -6.90 3.19 9.64
C CYS A 43 -7.04 1.83 10.32
N TRP A 44 -6.66 0.75 9.64
CA TRP A 44 -6.74 -0.59 10.24
C TRP A 44 -5.85 -0.73 11.48
N GLY A 45 -4.64 -0.17 11.44
CA GLY A 45 -3.73 -0.17 12.58
C GLY A 45 -4.30 0.57 13.80
N LEU A 46 -4.88 1.76 13.57
CA LEU A 46 -5.52 2.56 14.63
C LEU A 46 -6.79 1.88 15.15
N GLU A 47 -7.64 1.38 14.26
CA GLU A 47 -8.90 0.71 14.64
C GLU A 47 -8.64 -0.52 15.51
N THR A 48 -7.61 -1.30 15.17
CA THR A 48 -7.30 -2.57 15.85
C THR A 48 -6.57 -2.35 17.18
N TYR A 49 -5.63 -1.39 17.24
CA TYR A 49 -4.69 -1.28 18.35
C TYR A 49 -4.72 0.07 19.06
N GLY A 50 -5.41 1.08 18.53
CA GLY A 50 -5.56 2.38 19.18
C GLY A 50 -6.48 2.33 20.38
N THR A 51 -6.25 3.22 21.36
CA THR A 51 -7.22 3.48 22.44
C THR A 51 -8.46 4.18 21.90
N GLU A 52 -9.53 4.22 22.69
CA GLU A 52 -10.76 4.92 22.24
C GLU A 52 -10.49 6.40 21.99
N GLU A 53 -9.68 7.06 22.82
CA GLU A 53 -9.28 8.46 22.66
C GLU A 53 -8.48 8.65 21.36
N GLN A 54 -7.54 7.76 21.05
CA GLN A 54 -6.79 7.78 19.80
C GLN A 54 -7.70 7.58 18.58
N LYS A 55 -8.69 6.68 18.67
CA LYS A 55 -9.66 6.45 17.60
C LYS A 55 -10.53 7.68 17.35
N GLN A 56 -11.07 8.28 18.40
CA GLN A 56 -11.89 9.48 18.25
C GLN A 56 -11.10 10.65 17.67
N LYS A 57 -9.87 10.86 18.14
CA LYS A 57 -9.04 11.99 17.69
C LYS A 57 -8.46 11.79 16.29
N TYR A 58 -7.99 10.58 15.96
CA TYR A 58 -7.19 10.34 14.76
C TYR A 58 -7.88 9.46 13.73
N LEU A 59 -8.60 8.39 14.15
CA LEU A 59 -9.22 7.47 13.19
C LEU A 59 -10.45 8.08 12.52
N VAL A 60 -11.28 8.83 13.25
CA VAL A 60 -12.51 9.44 12.69
C VAL A 60 -12.22 10.34 11.48
N PRO A 61 -11.33 11.34 11.55
CA PRO A 61 -11.03 12.18 10.38
C PRO A 61 -10.35 11.44 9.24
N LEU A 62 -9.59 10.36 9.52
CA LEU A 62 -8.99 9.48 8.50
C LEU A 62 -10.05 8.61 7.81
N ALA A 63 -11.03 8.11 8.55
CA ALA A 63 -12.09 7.25 8.05
C ALA A 63 -13.10 8.01 7.18
N THR A 64 -13.42 9.25 7.54
CA THR A 64 -14.31 10.16 6.78
C THR A 64 -13.64 10.71 5.52
N GLY A 65 -12.30 10.64 5.44
CA GLY A 65 -11.53 11.21 4.32
C GLY A 65 -11.28 12.72 4.44
N GLU A 66 -11.58 13.32 5.60
CA GLU A 66 -11.22 14.71 5.89
C GLU A 66 -9.71 14.91 5.84
N VAL A 67 -8.96 13.93 6.32
CA VAL A 67 -7.49 13.86 6.23
C VAL A 67 -7.03 12.48 5.76
N ILE A 68 -5.77 12.37 5.36
CA ILE A 68 -5.14 11.09 5.06
C ILE A 68 -3.92 10.86 5.94
N GLY A 69 -3.56 9.58 6.09
CA GLY A 69 -2.44 9.16 6.90
C GLY A 69 -1.31 8.54 6.09
N ALA A 70 -0.13 8.45 6.71
CA ALA A 70 1.02 7.76 6.19
C ALA A 70 1.62 6.80 7.22
N PHE A 71 2.28 5.73 6.73
CA PHE A 71 2.94 4.73 7.54
C PHE A 71 4.45 4.82 7.36
N LEU A 72 5.18 5.11 8.42
CA LEU A 72 6.59 5.46 8.42
C LEU A 72 7.43 4.37 9.09
N LEU A 73 7.92 3.41 8.30
CA LEU A 73 8.79 2.33 8.76
C LEU A 73 10.20 2.48 8.20
N SER A 74 10.34 2.50 6.87
CA SER A 74 11.63 2.44 6.17
C SER A 74 12.51 3.66 6.44
N GLU A 75 13.83 3.43 6.48
CA GLU A 75 14.84 4.45 6.66
C GLU A 75 15.91 4.34 5.58
N PRO A 76 16.78 5.34 5.40
CA PRO A 76 17.86 5.29 4.41
C PRO A 76 18.66 4.00 4.45
N GLU A 77 18.93 3.48 5.66
CA GLU A 77 19.77 2.31 5.90
C GLU A 77 19.01 1.08 6.42
N ALA A 78 17.68 1.18 6.60
CA ALA A 78 16.83 0.11 7.10
C ALA A 78 15.58 -0.07 6.23
N GLY A 79 15.70 -0.92 5.22
CA GLY A 79 14.60 -1.37 4.34
C GLY A 79 14.12 -2.75 4.73
N SER A 80 14.66 -3.80 4.08
CA SER A 80 14.32 -5.20 4.39
C SER A 80 14.70 -5.60 5.81
N ASP A 81 15.80 -5.06 6.34
CA ASP A 81 16.18 -5.19 7.75
C ASP A 81 15.54 -4.07 8.58
N ALA A 82 14.22 -4.17 8.77
CA ALA A 82 13.45 -3.17 9.49
C ALA A 82 13.74 -3.11 11.00
N THR A 83 14.50 -4.08 11.55
CA THR A 83 14.95 -4.07 12.95
C THR A 83 16.17 -3.20 13.17
N SER A 84 16.93 -2.90 12.11
CA SER A 84 18.16 -2.07 12.16
C SER A 84 17.87 -0.58 12.02
N GLN A 85 16.62 -0.16 12.28
CA GLN A 85 16.23 1.25 12.22
C GLN A 85 16.96 2.10 13.27
N ARG A 86 17.26 3.35 12.89
CA ARG A 86 18.02 4.33 13.67
C ARG A 86 17.17 5.48 14.20
N THR A 87 15.92 5.63 13.74
CA THR A 87 15.01 6.62 14.32
C THR A 87 14.74 6.27 15.76
N THR A 88 15.01 7.19 16.67
CA THR A 88 14.88 7.01 18.12
C THR A 88 13.70 7.81 18.67
N ALA A 89 13.07 7.28 19.71
CA ALA A 89 12.06 7.98 20.52
C ALA A 89 12.48 7.84 22.00
N GLU A 90 13.33 8.75 22.46
CA GLU A 90 13.87 8.74 23.83
C GLU A 90 12.77 9.07 24.83
N ASP A 91 12.61 8.25 25.86
CA ASP A 91 11.63 8.46 26.93
C ASP A 91 12.10 9.56 27.89
N LYS A 92 11.35 10.68 27.96
CA LYS A 92 11.62 11.83 28.85
C LYS A 92 10.69 11.88 30.07
N GLY A 93 9.93 10.81 30.32
CA GLY A 93 8.99 10.72 31.43
C GLY A 93 7.58 11.10 31.02
N ASP A 94 7.33 12.34 30.69
CA ASP A 94 6.02 12.87 30.26
C ASP A 94 5.78 12.83 28.74
N HIS A 95 6.86 12.72 27.96
CA HIS A 95 6.80 12.62 26.49
C HIS A 95 7.96 11.75 25.95
N TYR A 96 7.91 11.44 24.68
CA TYR A 96 9.04 10.90 23.92
C TYR A 96 9.68 12.00 23.08
N LEU A 97 11.01 12.00 22.97
CA LEU A 97 11.75 12.88 22.06
C LEU A 97 12.12 12.09 20.80
N LEU A 98 11.46 12.38 19.68
CA LEU A 98 11.60 11.65 18.43
C LEU A 98 12.66 12.32 17.54
N ASN A 99 13.65 11.54 17.10
CA ASN A 99 14.74 11.97 16.21
C ASN A 99 15.04 10.92 15.15
N GLY A 100 15.25 11.33 13.89
CA GLY A 100 15.62 10.44 12.80
C GLY A 100 15.03 10.82 11.47
N THR A 101 15.16 9.91 10.50
CA THR A 101 14.66 10.13 9.13
C THR A 101 13.97 8.86 8.61
N LYS A 102 12.79 9.02 8.04
CA LYS A 102 12.05 7.97 7.35
C LYS A 102 12.03 8.25 5.84
N ASN A 103 12.23 7.21 5.02
CA ASN A 103 12.30 7.32 3.58
C ASN A 103 11.19 6.54 2.87
N TRP A 104 10.93 6.95 1.64
CA TRP A 104 9.98 6.32 0.72
C TRP A 104 8.54 6.35 1.24
N ILE A 105 8.16 7.46 1.91
CA ILE A 105 6.87 7.57 2.57
C ILE A 105 5.79 7.97 1.59
N THR A 106 4.92 7.02 1.25
CA THR A 106 3.69 7.27 0.49
C THR A 106 2.76 8.16 1.30
N ASN A 107 2.15 9.14 0.65
CA ASN A 107 1.36 10.22 1.25
C ASN A 107 2.18 11.14 2.16
N GLY A 108 3.53 11.13 2.06
CA GLY A 108 4.40 11.84 3.00
C GLY A 108 4.12 13.32 3.14
N ASN A 109 3.79 14.00 2.03
CA ASN A 109 3.40 15.41 2.07
C ASN A 109 1.88 15.61 2.23
N SER A 110 1.06 14.77 1.62
CA SER A 110 -0.40 14.91 1.65
C SER A 110 -1.00 14.51 3.00
N ALA A 111 -0.36 13.57 3.73
CA ALA A 111 -0.82 13.13 5.04
C ALA A 111 -0.65 14.22 6.11
N THR A 112 -1.59 14.26 7.04
CA THR A 112 -1.53 15.08 8.25
C THR A 112 -1.12 14.28 9.48
N HIS A 113 -1.33 12.96 9.46
CA HIS A 113 -1.07 12.03 10.56
C HIS A 113 -0.13 10.92 10.10
N TYR A 114 0.89 10.68 10.87
CA TYR A 114 1.92 9.67 10.61
C TYR A 114 1.88 8.58 11.67
N LEU A 115 1.85 7.31 11.26
CA LEU A 115 2.18 6.19 12.13
C LEU A 115 3.68 5.92 12.02
N VAL A 116 4.43 6.30 13.02
CA VAL A 116 5.90 6.25 13.04
C VAL A 116 6.39 5.09 13.89
N ILE A 117 7.23 4.25 13.30
CA ILE A 117 7.90 3.17 14.01
C ILE A 117 9.29 3.66 14.42
N ALA A 118 9.61 3.63 15.72
CA ALA A 118 10.87 4.14 16.24
C ALA A 118 11.39 3.30 17.41
N GLN A 119 12.70 3.35 17.60
CA GLN A 119 13.42 2.64 18.65
C GLN A 119 13.46 3.46 19.94
N THR A 120 12.98 2.89 21.04
CA THR A 120 13.05 3.50 22.37
C THR A 120 14.18 2.92 23.23
N ASP A 121 14.59 1.68 22.94
CA ASP A 121 15.63 0.98 23.71
C ASP A 121 16.40 0.01 22.80
N VAL A 122 17.58 0.42 22.33
CA VAL A 122 18.41 -0.34 21.39
C VAL A 122 18.84 -1.70 21.97
N GLU A 123 19.07 -1.76 23.28
CA GLU A 123 19.51 -2.99 23.93
C GLU A 123 18.45 -4.10 23.87
N LYS A 124 17.19 -3.73 23.84
CA LYS A 124 16.06 -4.66 23.68
C LYS A 124 15.83 -5.10 22.24
N LYS A 125 16.61 -4.62 21.25
CA LYS A 125 16.49 -4.96 19.83
C LYS A 125 15.05 -4.71 19.34
N HIS A 126 14.42 -5.69 18.66
CA HIS A 126 13.04 -5.57 18.17
C HIS A 126 11.99 -5.34 19.27
N LYS A 127 12.27 -5.72 20.52
CA LYS A 127 11.41 -5.46 21.68
C LYS A 127 11.55 -4.04 22.25
N GLY A 128 12.52 -3.25 21.77
CA GLY A 128 12.63 -1.84 22.08
C GLY A 128 11.97 -0.94 21.02
N ILE A 129 11.31 -1.51 20.01
CA ILE A 129 10.65 -0.76 18.95
C ILE A 129 9.20 -0.48 19.33
N ASN A 130 8.80 0.78 19.19
CA ASN A 130 7.46 1.27 19.48
C ASN A 130 6.82 1.95 18.26
N ALA A 131 5.48 2.07 18.27
CA ALA A 131 4.71 2.76 17.27
C ALA A 131 4.06 4.02 17.87
N PHE A 132 4.11 5.12 17.13
CA PHE A 132 3.65 6.43 17.59
C PHE A 132 2.76 7.10 16.55
N ILE A 133 1.75 7.85 17.02
CA ILE A 133 0.97 8.77 16.20
C ILE A 133 1.64 10.13 16.29
N VAL A 134 2.07 10.67 15.13
CA VAL A 134 2.74 11.97 15.03
C VAL A 134 1.96 12.86 14.06
N GLU A 135 1.69 14.10 14.44
CA GLU A 135 1.04 15.07 13.56
C GLU A 135 2.10 15.83 12.74
N LYS A 136 1.90 15.94 11.43
CA LYS A 136 2.84 16.63 10.53
C LYS A 136 3.13 18.07 10.96
N ALA A 137 2.14 18.74 11.56
CA ALA A 137 2.24 20.14 11.97
C ALA A 137 3.10 20.37 13.23
N TRP A 138 3.55 19.31 13.91
CA TRP A 138 4.34 19.49 15.13
C TRP A 138 5.72 20.07 14.84
N PRO A 139 6.22 20.94 15.75
CA PRO A 139 7.59 21.47 15.65
C PRO A 139 8.62 20.34 15.54
N GLY A 140 9.59 20.50 14.62
CA GLY A 140 10.64 19.53 14.38
C GLY A 140 10.29 18.47 13.32
N VAL A 141 9.05 18.41 12.83
CA VAL A 141 8.69 17.57 11.68
C VAL A 141 8.95 18.31 10.39
N THR A 142 9.77 17.74 9.51
CA THR A 142 10.09 18.33 8.20
C THR A 142 9.87 17.32 7.09
N VAL A 143 9.11 17.73 6.06
CA VAL A 143 8.90 16.95 4.85
C VAL A 143 10.01 17.28 3.85
N GLY A 144 10.74 16.26 3.39
CA GLY A 144 11.77 16.40 2.38
C GLY A 144 11.21 16.62 0.97
N GLY A 145 12.09 16.68 -0.01
CA GLY A 145 11.70 16.83 -1.42
C GLY A 145 10.86 15.66 -1.94
N LYS A 146 10.02 15.92 -2.95
CA LYS A 146 9.28 14.87 -3.66
C LYS A 146 10.24 14.00 -4.46
N GLU A 147 10.10 12.68 -4.31
CA GLU A 147 10.90 11.73 -5.06
C GLU A 147 10.53 11.70 -6.56
N ASN A 148 11.55 11.71 -7.41
CA ASN A 148 11.38 11.49 -8.86
C ASN A 148 11.41 9.99 -9.14
N LYS A 149 10.25 9.38 -9.31
CA LYS A 149 10.08 7.92 -9.32
C LYS A 149 9.97 7.35 -10.74
N MET A 150 10.36 6.10 -10.87
CA MET A 150 10.18 5.32 -12.10
C MET A 150 8.69 5.14 -12.44
N GLY A 151 7.86 4.80 -11.45
CA GLY A 151 6.41 4.59 -11.60
C GLY A 151 5.62 5.17 -10.44
N ILE A 152 4.29 4.95 -10.43
CA ILE A 152 3.37 5.46 -9.38
C ILE A 152 3.57 6.97 -9.15
N ARG A 153 3.74 7.73 -10.23
CA ARG A 153 4.17 9.14 -10.19
C ARG A 153 3.08 10.09 -9.67
N GLY A 154 1.82 9.68 -9.76
CA GLY A 154 0.67 10.42 -9.23
C GLY A 154 0.57 10.39 -7.70
N SER A 155 1.14 9.36 -7.06
CA SER A 155 1.26 9.31 -5.59
C SER A 155 2.48 10.12 -5.13
N ASP A 156 2.32 10.94 -4.09
CA ASP A 156 3.45 11.62 -3.49
C ASP A 156 4.29 10.64 -2.64
N THR A 157 5.60 10.80 -2.70
CA THR A 157 6.54 10.00 -1.93
C THR A 157 7.66 10.92 -1.47
N HIS A 158 7.90 10.95 -0.16
CA HIS A 158 8.84 11.86 0.47
C HIS A 158 9.68 11.17 1.54
N SER A 159 10.81 11.76 1.88
CA SER A 159 11.45 11.53 3.17
C SER A 159 10.79 12.41 4.24
N ILE A 160 10.75 11.94 5.48
CA ILE A 160 10.25 12.69 6.63
C ILE A 160 11.36 12.71 7.70
N MET A 161 11.73 13.90 8.11
CA MET A 161 12.77 14.13 9.12
C MET A 161 12.13 14.59 10.43
N PHE A 162 12.62 14.05 11.52
CA PHE A 162 12.24 14.39 12.88
C PHE A 162 13.47 14.94 13.63
N GLN A 163 13.33 16.13 14.18
CA GLN A 163 14.35 16.79 14.98
C GLN A 163 13.73 17.29 16.27
N ASP A 164 14.03 16.63 17.37
CA ASP A 164 13.54 16.92 18.71
C ASP A 164 12.01 17.06 18.80
N VAL A 165 11.29 16.19 18.05
CA VAL A 165 9.82 16.20 18.06
C VAL A 165 9.30 15.64 19.38
N LYS A 166 8.54 16.44 20.12
CA LYS A 166 7.90 16.02 21.37
C LYS A 166 6.63 15.25 21.07
N VAL A 167 6.64 13.95 21.34
CA VAL A 167 5.50 13.04 21.14
C VAL A 167 4.88 12.73 22.51
N PRO A 168 3.64 13.12 22.79
CA PRO A 168 2.97 12.81 24.04
C PRO A 168 2.92 11.31 24.31
N LYS A 169 2.93 10.93 25.60
CA LYS A 169 2.87 9.50 26.00
C LYS A 169 1.66 8.77 25.48
N GLU A 170 0.54 9.43 25.48
CA GLU A 170 -0.74 8.92 24.99
C GLU A 170 -0.77 8.67 23.48
N ASN A 171 0.23 9.15 22.74
CA ASN A 171 0.35 8.90 21.29
C ASN A 171 1.11 7.62 20.94
N ARG A 172 1.62 6.88 21.94
CA ARG A 172 2.15 5.53 21.69
C ARG A 172 1.01 4.55 21.48
N ILE A 173 1.12 3.71 20.46
CA ILE A 173 0.15 2.66 20.14
C ILE A 173 0.55 1.36 20.84
N GLY A 174 -0.35 0.84 21.67
CA GLY A 174 -0.14 -0.40 22.39
C GLY A 174 0.88 -0.28 23.55
N GLU A 175 1.32 -1.44 24.05
CA GLU A 175 2.27 -1.54 25.15
C GLU A 175 3.71 -1.27 24.71
N ASP A 176 4.62 -1.05 25.69
CA ASP A 176 6.04 -0.86 25.41
C ASP A 176 6.62 -2.10 24.69
N GLY A 177 7.38 -1.86 23.60
CA GLY A 177 7.98 -2.90 22.78
C GLY A 177 7.04 -3.57 21.76
N PHE A 178 5.79 -3.13 21.64
CA PHE A 178 4.83 -3.70 20.70
C PHE A 178 5.02 -3.23 19.24
N GLY A 179 5.77 -2.15 19.00
CA GLY A 179 5.83 -1.47 17.70
C GLY A 179 6.28 -2.32 16.53
N PHE A 180 7.26 -3.24 16.72
CA PHE A 180 7.67 -4.15 15.65
C PHE A 180 6.57 -5.17 15.32
N THR A 181 5.93 -5.75 16.33
CA THR A 181 4.78 -6.65 16.13
C THR A 181 3.62 -5.94 15.45
N PHE A 182 3.32 -4.71 15.87
CA PHE A 182 2.34 -3.84 15.22
C PHE A 182 2.65 -3.66 13.73
N ALA A 183 3.88 -3.28 13.39
CA ALA A 183 4.30 -3.07 12.01
C ALA A 183 4.13 -4.34 11.16
N MET A 184 4.54 -5.51 11.66
CA MET A 184 4.42 -6.78 10.94
C MET A 184 2.95 -7.16 10.70
N LYS A 185 2.08 -6.99 11.69
CA LYS A 185 0.64 -7.26 11.56
C LYS A 185 -0.04 -6.31 10.56
N VAL A 186 0.29 -5.03 10.62
CA VAL A 186 -0.19 -4.03 9.65
C VAL A 186 0.26 -4.39 8.23
N LEU A 187 1.53 -4.76 8.03
CA LEU A 187 2.06 -5.13 6.73
C LEU A 187 1.46 -6.44 6.18
N SER A 188 1.09 -7.40 7.04
CA SER A 188 0.38 -8.61 6.59
C SER A 188 -0.96 -8.27 5.93
N GLY A 189 -1.73 -7.35 6.50
CA GLY A 189 -2.93 -6.80 5.88
C GLY A 189 -2.64 -5.98 4.61
N GLY A 190 -1.58 -5.18 4.64
CA GLY A 190 -1.13 -4.39 3.50
C GLY A 190 -0.76 -5.21 2.27
N ARG A 191 -0.25 -6.45 2.45
CA ARG A 191 0.04 -7.37 1.32
C ARG A 191 -1.20 -7.66 0.48
N ILE A 192 -2.39 -7.80 1.09
CA ILE A 192 -3.66 -8.00 0.37
C ILE A 192 -3.94 -6.79 -0.53
N GLY A 193 -3.81 -5.57 0.00
CA GLY A 193 -4.03 -4.34 -0.78
C GLY A 193 -3.07 -4.22 -1.98
N ILE A 194 -1.79 -4.50 -1.78
CA ILE A 194 -0.80 -4.43 -2.87
C ILE A 194 -0.96 -5.56 -3.89
N ALA A 195 -1.37 -6.77 -3.45
CA ALA A 195 -1.74 -7.85 -4.37
C ALA A 195 -2.93 -7.44 -5.26
N SER A 196 -3.94 -6.82 -4.67
CA SER A 196 -5.12 -6.33 -5.40
C SER A 196 -4.79 -5.17 -6.35
N GLN A 197 -3.84 -4.30 -5.98
CA GLN A 197 -3.33 -3.27 -6.88
C GLN A 197 -2.64 -3.89 -8.10
N ALA A 198 -1.75 -4.85 -7.89
CA ALA A 198 -1.06 -5.54 -8.97
C ALA A 198 -2.04 -6.30 -9.88
N LEU A 199 -3.03 -6.97 -9.29
CA LEU A 199 -4.13 -7.62 -10.01
C LEU A 199 -4.90 -6.63 -10.89
N GLY A 200 -5.25 -5.45 -10.36
CA GLY A 200 -5.95 -4.41 -11.11
C GLY A 200 -5.13 -3.88 -12.28
N ILE A 201 -3.83 -3.63 -12.08
CA ILE A 201 -2.91 -3.23 -13.16
C ILE A 201 -2.89 -4.29 -14.28
N ALA A 202 -2.74 -5.58 -13.92
CA ALA A 202 -2.77 -6.68 -14.88
C ALA A 202 -4.10 -6.76 -15.61
N SER A 203 -5.22 -6.68 -14.89
CA SER A 203 -6.57 -6.71 -15.47
C SER A 203 -6.80 -5.56 -16.46
N GLY A 204 -6.39 -4.33 -16.10
CA GLY A 204 -6.49 -3.18 -16.99
C GLY A 204 -5.66 -3.33 -18.26
N ALA A 205 -4.43 -3.83 -18.15
CA ALA A 205 -3.56 -4.08 -19.29
C ALA A 205 -4.13 -5.15 -20.23
N TYR A 206 -4.67 -6.23 -19.67
CA TYR A 206 -5.36 -7.27 -20.42
C TYR A 206 -6.60 -6.75 -21.17
N GLU A 207 -7.45 -5.96 -20.51
CA GLU A 207 -8.64 -5.39 -21.14
C GLU A 207 -8.28 -4.50 -22.34
N LEU A 208 -7.23 -3.67 -22.21
CA LEU A 208 -6.71 -2.84 -23.29
C LEU A 208 -6.17 -3.70 -24.45
N ALA A 209 -5.38 -4.74 -24.15
CA ALA A 209 -4.81 -5.64 -25.14
C ALA A 209 -5.91 -6.44 -25.87
N LEU A 210 -6.89 -6.94 -25.16
CA LEU A 210 -8.03 -7.68 -25.72
C LEU A 210 -8.85 -6.78 -26.66
N LYS A 211 -9.15 -5.55 -26.24
CA LYS A 211 -9.86 -4.56 -27.07
C LYS A 211 -9.07 -4.26 -28.35
N TYR A 212 -7.80 -3.91 -28.21
CA TYR A 212 -6.93 -3.60 -29.34
C TYR A 212 -6.82 -4.77 -30.33
N SER A 213 -6.70 -6.01 -29.83
CA SER A 213 -6.58 -7.22 -30.68
C SER A 213 -7.82 -7.47 -31.54
N LYS A 214 -9.00 -7.02 -31.13
CA LYS A 214 -10.26 -7.11 -31.89
C LYS A 214 -10.39 -6.04 -32.96
N GLU A 215 -9.70 -4.94 -32.82
CA GLU A 215 -9.81 -3.78 -33.72
C GLU A 215 -8.66 -3.74 -34.75
N ARG A 216 -7.44 -4.10 -34.31
CA ARG A 216 -6.24 -4.06 -35.16
C ARG A 216 -6.22 -5.18 -36.16
N LYS A 217 -5.99 -4.85 -37.43
CA LYS A 217 -5.82 -5.82 -38.53
C LYS A 217 -4.35 -5.92 -38.96
N ALA A 218 -3.93 -7.15 -39.22
CA ALA A 218 -2.66 -7.48 -39.85
C ALA A 218 -2.81 -8.80 -40.62
N PHE A 219 -2.12 -8.95 -41.73
CA PHE A 219 -2.22 -10.12 -42.62
C PHE A 219 -3.65 -10.46 -43.05
N GLY A 220 -4.48 -9.41 -43.27
CA GLY A 220 -5.84 -9.54 -43.79
C GLY A 220 -6.95 -9.85 -42.79
N THR A 221 -6.65 -10.00 -41.50
CA THR A 221 -7.62 -10.31 -40.45
C THR A 221 -7.31 -9.54 -39.16
N GLU A 222 -8.23 -9.52 -38.20
CA GLU A 222 -8.00 -9.01 -36.85
C GLU A 222 -6.87 -9.82 -36.18
N ILE A 223 -5.98 -9.13 -35.45
CA ILE A 223 -4.81 -9.82 -34.86
C ILE A 223 -5.20 -10.87 -33.83
N MET A 224 -6.38 -10.74 -33.19
CA MET A 224 -6.89 -11.77 -32.29
C MET A 224 -7.14 -13.13 -32.98
N ASN A 225 -7.22 -13.19 -34.31
CA ASN A 225 -7.40 -14.45 -35.06
C ASN A 225 -6.08 -15.17 -35.30
N HIS A 226 -4.95 -14.57 -34.97
CA HIS A 226 -3.65 -15.24 -35.01
C HIS A 226 -3.40 -16.05 -33.74
N GLN A 227 -3.07 -17.34 -33.89
CA GLN A 227 -2.91 -18.29 -32.79
C GLN A 227 -1.89 -17.80 -31.72
N ALA A 228 -0.81 -17.13 -32.14
CA ALA A 228 0.17 -16.57 -31.21
C ALA A 228 -0.44 -15.48 -30.28
N ILE A 229 -1.37 -14.68 -30.77
CA ILE A 229 -2.09 -13.68 -29.95
C ILE A 229 -3.13 -14.36 -29.07
N GLN A 230 -3.83 -15.37 -29.58
CA GLN A 230 -4.82 -16.13 -28.81
C GLN A 230 -4.17 -16.81 -27.59
N PHE A 231 -2.99 -17.41 -27.74
CA PHE A 231 -2.28 -18.04 -26.63
C PHE A 231 -1.87 -17.02 -25.58
N LYS A 232 -1.29 -15.87 -25.98
CA LYS A 232 -0.96 -14.81 -25.05
C LYS A 232 -2.19 -14.34 -24.25
N LEU A 233 -3.30 -14.07 -24.91
CA LEU A 233 -4.53 -13.64 -24.24
C LEU A 233 -5.10 -14.72 -23.31
N ALA A 234 -5.01 -16.01 -23.69
CA ALA A 234 -5.46 -17.12 -22.85
C ALA A 234 -4.60 -17.28 -21.59
N ASP A 235 -3.28 -17.18 -21.73
CA ASP A 235 -2.32 -17.26 -20.62
C ASP A 235 -2.54 -16.08 -19.65
N MET A 236 -2.59 -14.84 -20.16
CA MET A 236 -2.85 -13.64 -19.36
C MET A 236 -4.17 -13.74 -18.59
N ALA A 237 -5.25 -14.19 -19.23
CA ALA A 237 -6.54 -14.38 -18.57
C ALA A 237 -6.48 -15.41 -17.44
N THR A 238 -5.79 -16.51 -17.67
CA THR A 238 -5.63 -17.59 -16.68
C THR A 238 -4.82 -17.12 -15.46
N GLU A 239 -3.72 -16.42 -15.69
CA GLU A 239 -2.88 -15.86 -14.63
C GLU A 239 -3.61 -14.81 -13.78
N ILE A 240 -4.36 -13.93 -14.44
CA ILE A 240 -5.20 -12.92 -13.74
C ILE A 240 -6.24 -13.60 -12.85
N GLU A 241 -6.95 -14.60 -13.37
CA GLU A 241 -7.97 -15.32 -12.58
C GLU A 241 -7.36 -16.06 -11.39
N ALA A 242 -6.20 -16.71 -11.58
CA ALA A 242 -5.48 -17.34 -10.48
C ALA A 242 -5.05 -16.32 -9.41
N ALA A 243 -4.54 -15.16 -9.81
CA ALA A 243 -4.18 -14.08 -8.90
C ALA A 243 -5.39 -13.53 -8.14
N ARG A 244 -6.53 -13.35 -8.84
CA ARG A 244 -7.80 -12.89 -8.24
C ARG A 244 -8.26 -13.85 -7.14
N LEU A 245 -8.26 -15.13 -7.41
CA LEU A 245 -8.65 -16.16 -6.44
C LEU A 245 -7.73 -16.16 -5.21
N LEU A 246 -6.42 -15.94 -5.38
CA LEU A 246 -5.49 -15.82 -4.26
C LEU A 246 -5.76 -14.55 -3.43
N CYS A 247 -6.03 -13.41 -4.06
CA CYS A 247 -6.39 -12.17 -3.37
C CYS A 247 -7.69 -12.32 -2.58
N LEU A 248 -8.75 -12.86 -3.21
CA LEU A 248 -10.03 -13.09 -2.57
C LEU A 248 -9.94 -14.09 -1.43
N LYS A 249 -9.14 -15.17 -1.57
CA LYS A 249 -8.90 -16.13 -0.48
C LYS A 249 -8.23 -15.45 0.72
N ALA A 250 -7.22 -14.62 0.50
CA ALA A 250 -6.54 -13.92 1.58
C ALA A 250 -7.47 -12.93 2.29
N ALA A 251 -8.29 -12.20 1.53
CA ALA A 251 -9.29 -11.28 2.03
C ALA A 251 -10.35 -12.02 2.86
N TRP A 252 -10.92 -13.09 2.34
CA TRP A 252 -11.92 -13.90 3.03
C TRP A 252 -11.40 -14.48 4.34
N LEU A 253 -10.17 -15.02 4.36
CA LEU A 253 -9.55 -15.53 5.59
C LEU A 253 -9.44 -14.43 6.66
N LYS A 254 -9.07 -13.21 6.25
CA LYS A 254 -8.99 -12.06 7.16
C LYS A 254 -10.37 -11.69 7.69
N ASP A 255 -11.40 -11.66 6.86
CA ASP A 255 -12.78 -11.35 7.26
C ASP A 255 -13.38 -12.41 8.21
N GLN A 256 -12.94 -13.67 8.07
CA GLN A 256 -13.29 -14.75 8.99
C GLN A 256 -12.43 -14.77 10.27
N HIS A 257 -11.55 -13.78 10.48
CA HIS A 257 -10.61 -13.73 11.60
C HIS A 257 -9.69 -14.95 11.72
N LEU A 258 -9.42 -15.62 10.59
CA LEU A 258 -8.49 -16.74 10.48
C LEU A 258 -7.07 -16.25 10.18
N ASN A 259 -6.07 -17.14 10.34
CA ASN A 259 -4.71 -16.81 9.94
C ASN A 259 -4.61 -16.67 8.41
N TYR A 260 -4.25 -15.49 7.95
CA TYR A 260 -4.13 -15.15 6.52
C TYR A 260 -2.69 -14.80 6.08
N ASP A 261 -1.70 -14.91 6.96
CA ASP A 261 -0.31 -14.49 6.67
C ASP A 261 0.27 -15.20 5.44
N MET A 262 0.13 -16.53 5.38
CA MET A 262 0.58 -17.32 4.24
C MET A 262 -0.19 -16.95 2.96
N ALA A 263 -1.51 -16.85 3.04
CA ALA A 263 -2.36 -16.53 1.91
C ALA A 263 -2.06 -15.12 1.35
N SER A 264 -1.88 -14.12 2.22
CA SER A 264 -1.52 -12.77 1.82
C SER A 264 -0.14 -12.68 1.17
N ALA A 265 0.83 -13.46 1.67
CA ALA A 265 2.17 -13.54 1.09
C ALA A 265 2.14 -14.19 -0.30
N MET A 266 1.40 -15.30 -0.47
CA MET A 266 1.21 -15.97 -1.76
C MET A 266 0.50 -15.05 -2.77
N ALA A 267 -0.57 -14.38 -2.36
CA ALA A 267 -1.31 -13.44 -3.20
C ALA A 267 -0.42 -12.30 -3.69
N LYS A 268 0.35 -11.67 -2.78
CA LYS A 268 1.26 -10.58 -3.13
C LYS A 268 2.36 -11.03 -4.07
N LEU A 269 2.99 -12.15 -3.80
CA LEU A 269 4.05 -12.70 -4.65
C LEU A 269 3.53 -12.95 -6.07
N TYR A 270 2.50 -13.77 -6.20
CA TYR A 270 1.97 -14.18 -7.49
C TYR A 270 1.40 -13.01 -8.28
N ALA A 271 0.54 -12.19 -7.68
CA ALA A 271 -0.06 -11.03 -8.35
C ALA A 271 0.98 -10.03 -8.86
N SER A 272 2.05 -9.76 -8.09
CA SER A 272 3.10 -8.83 -8.52
C SER A 272 3.94 -9.37 -9.68
N GLU A 273 4.20 -10.68 -9.73
CA GLU A 273 4.95 -11.31 -10.81
C GLU A 273 4.14 -11.38 -12.11
N ILE A 274 2.87 -11.79 -12.02
CA ILE A 274 2.03 -11.85 -13.23
C ILE A 274 1.69 -10.43 -13.75
N ALA A 275 1.61 -9.43 -12.90
CA ALA A 275 1.39 -8.05 -13.36
C ALA A 275 2.53 -7.60 -14.30
N GLN A 276 3.78 -7.90 -13.96
CA GLN A 276 4.93 -7.64 -14.82
C GLN A 276 4.81 -8.37 -16.16
N HIS A 277 4.46 -9.66 -16.13
CA HIS A 277 4.30 -10.48 -17.34
C HIS A 277 3.15 -9.95 -18.21
N VAL A 278 1.97 -9.80 -17.65
CA VAL A 278 0.75 -9.37 -18.36
C VAL A 278 0.91 -7.98 -18.98
N THR A 279 1.47 -7.02 -18.25
CA THR A 279 1.67 -5.66 -18.79
C THR A 279 2.68 -5.64 -19.93
N THR A 280 3.75 -6.43 -19.83
CA THR A 280 4.74 -6.58 -20.91
C THR A 280 4.11 -7.20 -22.17
N GLU A 281 3.30 -8.26 -22.01
CA GLU A 281 2.61 -8.90 -23.12
C GLU A 281 1.52 -7.98 -23.72
N ALA A 282 0.85 -7.18 -22.90
CA ALA A 282 -0.10 -6.20 -23.38
C ALA A 282 0.56 -5.14 -24.30
N VAL A 283 1.73 -4.62 -23.91
CA VAL A 283 2.54 -3.72 -24.74
C VAL A 283 2.97 -4.43 -26.03
N GLN A 284 3.40 -5.70 -25.95
CA GLN A 284 3.79 -6.50 -27.12
C GLN A 284 2.62 -6.70 -28.09
N ILE A 285 1.40 -6.96 -27.61
CA ILE A 285 0.19 -7.12 -28.45
C ILE A 285 -0.13 -5.83 -29.20
N HIS A 286 0.09 -4.67 -28.59
CA HIS A 286 -0.07 -3.37 -29.25
C HIS A 286 1.03 -3.06 -30.29
N GLY A 287 2.14 -3.77 -30.24
CA GLY A 287 3.30 -3.49 -31.12
C GLY A 287 3.83 -2.06 -30.95
N GLY A 288 4.13 -1.35 -32.02
CA GLY A 288 4.60 0.03 -31.97
C GLY A 288 3.65 0.99 -31.25
N TYR A 289 2.36 0.72 -31.28
CA TYR A 289 1.36 1.53 -30.57
C TYR A 289 1.37 1.31 -29.05
N GLY A 290 1.93 0.21 -28.54
CA GLY A 290 2.14 -0.02 -27.13
C GLY A 290 3.24 0.86 -26.52
N TYR A 291 4.09 1.47 -27.36
CA TYR A 291 5.19 2.32 -26.94
C TYR A 291 4.80 3.80 -26.78
N VAL A 292 3.62 4.20 -27.27
CA VAL A 292 3.19 5.61 -27.29
C VAL A 292 2.05 5.86 -26.32
N LYS A 293 2.06 7.04 -25.70
CA LYS A 293 1.17 7.41 -24.57
C LYS A 293 -0.31 7.45 -24.93
N GLU A 294 -0.66 7.62 -26.19
CA GLU A 294 -2.03 7.73 -26.68
C GLU A 294 -2.85 6.45 -26.44
N PHE A 295 -2.19 5.27 -26.34
CA PHE A 295 -2.84 3.98 -26.13
C PHE A 295 -2.91 3.58 -24.66
N HIS A 296 -2.28 4.33 -23.77
CA HIS A 296 -2.31 4.18 -22.30
C HIS A 296 -1.82 2.84 -21.73
N VAL A 297 -1.50 1.84 -22.56
CA VAL A 297 -1.05 0.53 -22.06
C VAL A 297 0.35 0.59 -21.45
N GLU A 298 1.22 1.49 -21.96
CA GLU A 298 2.60 1.64 -21.50
C GLU A 298 2.68 2.10 -20.03
N ARG A 299 1.68 2.87 -19.56
CA ARG A 299 1.69 3.39 -18.18
C ARG A 299 1.36 2.33 -17.14
N LEU A 300 0.83 1.19 -17.54
CA LEU A 300 0.50 0.07 -16.66
C LEU A 300 1.70 -0.87 -16.47
N MET A 301 2.71 -0.79 -17.37
CA MET A 301 3.97 -1.55 -17.31
C MET A 301 5.02 -0.80 -16.38
#